data_48aed17e8b8510f458b13601cb345290
#
_entry.id   48aed17e8b8510f458b13601cb345290
#
_cell.length_a   1.000
_cell.length_b   1.000
_cell.length_c   1.000
_cell.angle_alpha   90.00
_cell.angle_beta   90.00
_cell.angle_gamma   90.00
#
_symmetry.space_group_name_H-M   'P 1'
#
loop_
_entity.id
_entity.type
_entity.pdbx_description
1 polymer ?
#
loop_
_entity_poly.entity_id
_entity_poly.type
_entity_poly.pdbx_seq_one_letter_code
_entity_poly.pdbx_strand_id
1 'polypeptide(L)'
;MIQSIIRMMIPPQKRNEALKILKSITDHCSDYHGCLSCNIYEDLQKKNILMFEQVWSAVEDLNLHIRSDEYRNLLLIMEMASQQPEVRFDTISNSTGIETIEKARLHSR
;
A
#
# COMPACT_ATOMS: atom_id res chain seq x y z
N MET A 1 3.55 13.97 -3.38
CA MET A 1 2.90 12.66 -3.36
C MET A 1 3.53 11.77 -2.29
N ILE A 2 2.70 11.06 -1.55
CA ILE A 2 3.17 10.14 -0.51
C ILE A 2 2.72 8.74 -0.89
N GLN A 3 3.64 7.78 -0.91
CA GLN A 3 3.33 6.37 -1.11
C GLN A 3 3.42 5.65 0.24
N SER A 4 2.35 4.97 0.60
CA SER A 4 2.28 4.13 1.80
C SER A 4 2.31 2.67 1.36
N ILE A 5 3.25 1.90 1.91
CA ILE A 5 3.36 0.47 1.65
C ILE A 5 3.33 -0.27 2.98
N ILE A 6 2.42 -1.23 3.08
CA ILE A 6 2.35 -2.14 4.22
C ILE A 6 2.45 -3.55 3.67
N ARG A 7 3.49 -4.26 4.09
CA ARG A 7 3.77 -5.62 3.65
C ARG A 7 3.64 -6.55 4.83
N MET A 8 2.76 -7.56 4.70
CA MET A 8 2.34 -8.39 5.83
C MET A 8 2.35 -9.85 5.46
N MET A 9 2.87 -10.68 6.37
CA MET A 9 2.71 -12.13 6.26
C MET A 9 1.47 -12.54 7.04
N ILE A 10 0.40 -12.85 6.33
CA ILE A 10 -0.89 -13.21 6.93
C ILE A 10 -1.04 -14.73 6.92
N PRO A 11 -1.27 -15.38 8.09
CA PRO A 11 -1.47 -16.83 8.13
C PRO A 11 -2.65 -17.24 7.25
N PRO A 12 -2.61 -18.43 6.62
CA PRO A 12 -3.67 -18.87 5.70
C PRO A 12 -5.07 -18.82 6.31
N GLN A 13 -5.20 -19.15 7.59
CA GLN A 13 -6.49 -19.17 8.28
C GLN A 13 -7.07 -17.77 8.51
N LYS A 14 -6.26 -16.72 8.38
CA LYS A 14 -6.69 -15.31 8.51
C LYS A 14 -6.82 -14.60 7.17
N ARG A 15 -6.40 -15.25 6.08
CA ARG A 15 -6.31 -14.62 4.76
C ARG A 15 -7.64 -14.05 4.28
N ASN A 16 -8.71 -14.83 4.36
CA ASN A 16 -10.01 -14.39 3.85
C ASN A 16 -10.52 -13.16 4.61
N GLU A 17 -10.35 -13.14 5.92
CA GLU A 17 -10.74 -12.00 6.75
C GLU A 17 -9.92 -10.76 6.40
N ALA A 18 -8.61 -10.91 6.28
CA ALA A 18 -7.71 -9.81 5.89
C ALA A 18 -8.08 -9.24 4.52
N LEU A 19 -8.28 -10.10 3.53
CA LEU A 19 -8.66 -9.67 2.18
C LEU A 19 -10.00 -8.95 2.16
N LYS A 20 -10.97 -9.41 2.94
CA LYS A 20 -12.28 -8.77 3.03
C LYS A 20 -12.15 -7.33 3.54
N ILE A 21 -11.32 -7.12 4.56
CA ILE A 21 -11.09 -5.79 5.12
C ILE A 21 -10.32 -4.92 4.11
N LEU A 22 -9.26 -5.43 3.52
CA LEU A 22 -8.46 -4.68 2.54
C LEU A 22 -9.31 -4.27 1.33
N LYS A 23 -10.16 -5.18 0.83
CA LYS A 23 -11.05 -4.87 -0.30
C LYS A 23 -12.05 -3.79 0.06
N SER A 24 -12.57 -3.82 1.28
CA SER A 24 -13.48 -2.76 1.75
C SER A 24 -12.78 -1.39 1.73
N ILE A 25 -11.52 -1.33 2.17
CA ILE A 25 -10.75 -0.09 2.13
C ILE A 25 -10.52 0.37 0.68
N THR A 26 -10.16 -0.55 -0.22
CA THR A 26 -9.93 -0.19 -1.63
C THR A 26 -11.21 0.27 -2.32
N ASP A 27 -12.35 -0.31 -1.98
CA ASP A 27 -13.64 0.10 -2.54
C ASP A 27 -14.02 1.54 -2.15
N HIS A 28 -13.51 2.02 -1.01
CA HIS A 28 -13.77 3.37 -0.52
C HIS A 28 -12.64 4.36 -0.84
N CYS A 29 -11.65 3.95 -1.63
CA CYS A 29 -10.48 4.78 -1.92
C CYS A 29 -10.87 6.16 -2.47
N SER A 30 -11.84 6.22 -3.39
CA SER A 30 -12.29 7.48 -3.97
C SER A 30 -13.01 8.39 -3.00
N ASP A 31 -13.46 7.86 -1.86
CA ASP A 31 -14.14 8.63 -0.82
C ASP A 31 -13.16 9.32 0.14
N TYR A 32 -11.90 8.87 0.16
CA TYR A 32 -10.88 9.46 1.03
C TYR A 32 -10.25 10.67 0.35
N HIS A 33 -10.39 11.83 0.97
CA HIS A 33 -9.81 13.05 0.44
C HIS A 33 -8.31 12.91 0.24
N GLY A 34 -7.84 13.21 -0.96
CA GLY A 34 -6.41 13.14 -1.29
C GLY A 34 -5.86 11.75 -1.56
N CYS A 35 -6.68 10.70 -1.49
CA CYS A 35 -6.26 9.36 -1.85
C CYS A 35 -6.31 9.20 -3.37
N LEU A 36 -5.16 8.98 -3.99
CA LEU A 36 -5.04 8.83 -5.43
C LEU A 36 -5.23 7.40 -5.88
N SER A 37 -4.82 6.43 -5.06
CA SER A 37 -4.99 5.00 -5.36
C SER A 37 -4.83 4.14 -4.12
N CYS A 38 -5.49 2.99 -4.13
CA CYS A 38 -5.34 1.91 -3.16
C CYS A 38 -5.29 0.59 -3.93
N ASN A 39 -4.25 -0.20 -3.70
CA ASN A 39 -4.07 -1.47 -4.39
C ASN A 39 -3.59 -2.55 -3.44
N ILE A 40 -4.05 -3.77 -3.69
CA ILE A 40 -3.66 -4.97 -2.94
C ILE A 40 -2.84 -5.83 -3.88
N TYR A 41 -1.68 -6.29 -3.40
CA TYR A 41 -0.79 -7.17 -4.15
C TYR A 41 -0.49 -8.42 -3.35
N GLU A 42 -0.19 -9.48 -4.05
CA GLU A 42 0.27 -10.73 -3.46
C GLU A 42 1.69 -11.00 -3.96
N ASP A 43 2.58 -11.42 -3.06
CA ASP A 43 3.92 -11.83 -3.44
C ASP A 43 3.87 -13.21 -4.09
N LEU A 44 4.35 -13.33 -5.32
CA LEU A 44 4.35 -14.60 -6.05
C LEU A 44 5.49 -15.53 -5.65
N GLN A 45 6.51 -15.01 -4.98
CA GLN A 45 7.69 -15.76 -4.58
C GLN A 45 7.62 -16.25 -3.15
N LYS A 46 6.95 -15.52 -2.27
CA LYS A 46 6.81 -15.87 -0.85
C LYS A 46 5.35 -16.07 -0.50
N LYS A 47 5.06 -17.22 0.10
CA LYS A 47 3.69 -17.55 0.50
C LYS A 47 3.19 -16.62 1.60
N ASN A 48 1.89 -16.35 1.57
CA ASN A 48 1.15 -15.66 2.63
C ASN A 48 1.53 -14.19 2.80
N ILE A 49 2.20 -13.59 1.82
CA ILE A 49 2.55 -12.18 1.88
C ILE A 49 1.58 -11.36 1.04
N LEU A 50 0.92 -10.41 1.71
CA LEU A 50 0.08 -9.41 1.09
C LEU A 50 0.74 -8.05 1.25
N MET A 51 0.66 -7.23 0.21
CA MET A 51 1.12 -5.86 0.23
C MET A 51 -0.05 -4.93 -0.06
N PHE A 52 -0.23 -3.94 0.79
CA PHE A 52 -1.23 -2.90 0.62
C PHE A 52 -0.54 -1.58 0.31
N GLU A 53 -0.86 -1.01 -0.84
CA GLU A 53 -0.26 0.23 -1.33
C GLU A 53 -1.32 1.31 -1.44
N GLN A 54 -1.04 2.48 -0.89
CA GLN A 54 -1.85 3.68 -1.08
C GLN A 54 -0.96 4.82 -1.56
N VAL A 55 -1.51 5.66 -2.42
CA VAL A 55 -0.84 6.88 -2.86
C VAL A 55 -1.71 8.07 -2.48
N TRP A 56 -1.09 9.05 -1.82
CA TRP A 56 -1.75 10.25 -1.30
C TRP A 56 -1.18 11.51 -1.92
N SER A 57 -2.04 12.48 -2.20
CA SER A 57 -1.61 13.74 -2.80
C SER A 57 -0.81 14.60 -1.82
N ALA A 58 -1.14 14.55 -0.52
CA ALA A 58 -0.50 15.37 0.51
C ALA A 58 -0.40 14.62 1.83
N VAL A 59 0.62 14.95 2.62
CA VAL A 59 0.84 14.33 3.93
C VAL A 59 -0.30 14.62 4.90
N GLU A 60 -0.94 15.77 4.79
CA GLU A 60 -2.06 16.14 5.64
C GLU A 60 -3.24 15.18 5.46
N ASP A 61 -3.52 14.80 4.22
CA ASP A 61 -4.60 13.86 3.90
C ASP A 61 -4.29 12.46 4.42
N LEU A 62 -3.05 12.02 4.28
CA LEU A 62 -2.59 10.75 4.85
C LEU A 62 -2.75 10.76 6.37
N ASN A 63 -2.33 11.83 7.03
CA ASN A 63 -2.42 11.93 8.48
C ASN A 63 -3.87 11.89 8.98
N LEU A 64 -4.78 12.54 8.27
CA LEU A 64 -6.20 12.47 8.57
C LEU A 64 -6.73 11.04 8.46
N HIS A 65 -6.32 10.33 7.42
CA HIS A 65 -6.71 8.94 7.22
C HIS A 65 -6.17 8.03 8.34
N ILE A 66 -4.91 8.20 8.70
CA ILE A 66 -4.29 7.41 9.79
C ILE A 66 -5.03 7.63 11.11
N ARG A 67 -5.54 8.82 11.36
CA ARG A 67 -6.29 9.15 12.58
C ARG A 67 -7.76 8.73 12.52
N SER A 68 -8.24 8.30 11.37
CA SER A 68 -9.66 7.93 11.20
C SER A 68 -9.98 6.60 11.87
N ASP A 69 -11.27 6.40 12.16
CA ASP A 69 -11.74 5.12 12.71
C ASP A 69 -11.56 3.98 11.71
N GLU A 70 -11.66 4.27 10.41
CA GLU A 70 -11.48 3.25 9.37
C GLU A 70 -10.06 2.68 9.36
N TYR A 71 -9.06 3.48 9.72
CA TYR A 71 -7.68 2.99 9.78
C TYR A 71 -7.48 1.92 10.84
N ARG A 72 -8.36 1.85 11.84
CA ARG A 72 -8.34 0.78 12.85
C ARG A 72 -8.48 -0.60 12.21
N ASN A 73 -9.25 -0.70 11.13
CA ASN A 73 -9.42 -1.97 10.42
C ASN A 73 -8.09 -2.42 9.80
N LEU A 74 -7.30 -1.49 9.29
CA LEU A 74 -5.97 -1.79 8.77
C LEU A 74 -5.03 -2.21 9.90
N LEU A 75 -5.10 -1.54 11.05
CA LEU A 75 -4.31 -1.93 12.21
C LEU A 75 -4.66 -3.33 12.70
N LEU A 76 -5.94 -3.72 12.64
CA LEU A 76 -6.38 -5.07 13.01
C LEU A 76 -5.75 -6.13 12.09
N ILE A 77 -5.67 -5.84 10.79
CA ILE A 77 -5.00 -6.76 9.85
C ILE A 77 -3.53 -6.89 10.20
N MET A 78 -2.89 -5.79 10.52
CA MET A 78 -1.47 -5.80 10.90
C MET A 78 -1.24 -6.67 12.16
N GLU A 79 -2.19 -6.70 13.08
CA GLU A 79 -2.14 -7.57 14.26
C GLU A 79 -2.32 -9.05 13.91
N MET A 80 -2.98 -9.37 12.80
CA MET A 80 -3.13 -10.75 12.33
C MET A 80 -1.84 -11.31 11.76
N ALA A 81 -0.88 -10.47 11.41
CA ALA A 81 0.37 -10.89 10.78
C ALA A 81 1.17 -11.80 11.72
N SER A 82 1.78 -12.84 11.14
CA SER A 82 2.61 -13.78 11.89
C SER A 82 3.97 -13.23 12.26
N GLN A 83 4.37 -12.13 11.64
CA GLN A 83 5.60 -11.39 11.92
C GLN A 83 5.27 -9.91 11.94
N GLN A 84 6.17 -9.09 12.47
CA GLN A 84 5.96 -7.65 12.44
C GLN A 84 5.85 -7.16 11.00
N PRO A 85 4.77 -6.45 10.64
CA PRO A 85 4.62 -5.92 9.28
C PRO A 85 5.71 -4.91 8.94
N GLU A 86 6.07 -4.86 7.67
CA GLU A 86 6.92 -3.79 7.14
C GLU A 86 6.03 -2.63 6.75
N VAL A 87 6.27 -1.47 7.31
CA VAL A 87 5.52 -0.25 7.01
C VAL A 87 6.49 0.79 6.48
N ARG A 88 6.16 1.39 5.33
CA ARG A 88 6.99 2.41 4.74
C ARG A 88 6.15 3.52 4.15
N PHE A 89 6.55 4.75 4.41
CA PHE A 89 5.98 5.95 3.83
C PHE A 89 7.07 6.69 3.08
N ASP A 90 6.90 6.83 1.77
CA ASP A 90 7.89 7.49 0.91
C ASP A 90 7.29 8.77 0.33
N THR A 91 8.00 9.87 0.45
CA THR A 91 7.66 11.11 -0.23
C THR A 91 8.25 11.07 -1.64
N ILE A 92 7.39 11.18 -2.65
CA ILE A 92 7.79 11.15 -4.04
C ILE A 92 7.86 12.58 -4.55
N SER A 93 9.07 13.05 -4.86
CA SER A 93 9.30 14.39 -5.40
C SER A 93 9.41 14.41 -6.91
N ASN A 94 9.75 13.27 -7.52
CA ASN A 94 9.90 13.14 -8.96
C ASN A 94 9.63 11.71 -9.39
N SER A 95 8.99 11.56 -10.57
CA SER A 95 8.74 10.27 -11.18
C SER A 95 9.04 10.36 -12.68
N THR A 96 9.62 9.30 -13.20
CA THR A 96 9.83 9.17 -14.64
C THR A 96 9.19 7.88 -15.13
N GLY A 97 8.97 7.77 -16.42
CA GLY A 97 8.35 6.62 -17.05
C GLY A 97 9.29 5.87 -17.98
N ILE A 98 8.72 5.34 -19.05
CA ILE A 98 9.45 4.53 -20.03
C ILE A 98 10.63 5.30 -20.66
N GLU A 99 10.56 6.61 -20.71
CA GLU A 99 11.65 7.45 -21.25
C GLU A 99 12.97 7.26 -20.50
N THR A 100 12.91 6.88 -19.23
CA THR A 100 14.12 6.57 -18.47
C THR A 100 14.83 5.34 -19.04
N ILE A 101 14.06 4.31 -19.41
CA ILE A 101 14.61 3.10 -20.03
C ILE A 101 15.25 3.46 -21.38
N GLU A 102 14.53 4.22 -22.18
CA GLU A 102 15.01 4.63 -23.51
C GLU A 102 16.30 5.41 -23.42
N LYS A 103 16.39 6.38 -22.52
CA LYS A 103 17.59 7.17 -22.31
C LYS A 103 18.76 6.33 -21.84
N ALA A 104 18.54 5.44 -20.87
CA ALA A 104 19.59 4.58 -20.34
C ALA A 104 20.13 3.65 -21.43
N ARG A 105 19.26 3.09 -22.26
CA ARG A 105 19.68 2.20 -23.35
C ARG A 105 20.47 2.95 -24.45
N LEU A 106 20.13 4.20 -24.72
CA LEU A 106 20.87 5.02 -25.65
C LEU A 106 22.30 5.31 -25.18
N HIS A 107 22.50 5.42 -23.88
CA HIS A 107 23.79 5.75 -23.27
C HIS A 107 24.56 4.54 -22.74
N SER A 108 24.07 3.32 -23.00
CA SER A 108 24.67 2.08 -22.46
C SER A 108 25.80 1.49 -23.30
N ARG A 109 26.26 2.18 -24.33
CA ARG A 109 27.36 1.72 -25.21
C ARG A 109 28.70 1.92 -24.57
#